data_719aae762180c9b0e064497413939312
#
_entry.id   719aae762180c9b0e064497413939312
#
_cell.length_a   1.000
_cell.length_b   1.000
_cell.length_c   1.000
_cell.angle_alpha   90.00
_cell.angle_beta   90.00
_cell.angle_gamma   90.00
#
_symmetry.space_group_name_H-M   'P 1'
#
loop_
_entity.id
_entity.type
_entity.pdbx_description
1 polymer ?
#
loop_
_entity_poly.entity_id
_entity_poly.type
_entity_poly.pdbx_seq_one_letter_code
_entity_poly.pdbx_strand_id
1 'polypeptide(L)'
;MVVFLKTKSTILGAIEITRKLLNDVMFMLESRTKETYFTRKEKKLNFKNTILFSLNFVKKSLQIELDDFFDKFNLSEISISKQGYSAARKKISPLAFVKLSKAIINWYYEENSFKTYRGFRLCAIDGSVLQIPDTEELRNYFGYGKNHKKSYARAR
;
A
#
# COMPACT_ATOMS: atom_id res chain seq x y z
N MET A 1 -14.22 15.15 -23.51
CA MET A 1 -15.21 14.47 -22.61
C MET A 1 -15.02 12.96 -22.52
N VAL A 2 -14.72 12.24 -23.60
CA VAL A 2 -14.54 10.76 -23.59
C VAL A 2 -13.36 10.29 -22.73
N VAL A 3 -12.24 11.02 -22.68
CA VAL A 3 -11.05 10.65 -21.88
C VAL A 3 -11.34 10.69 -20.38
N PHE A 4 -12.10 11.65 -19.88
CA PHE A 4 -12.47 11.78 -18.48
C PHE A 4 -13.38 10.64 -17.99
N LEU A 5 -14.31 10.20 -18.83
CA LEU A 5 -15.22 9.09 -18.50
C LEU A 5 -14.47 7.75 -18.42
N LYS A 6 -13.51 7.52 -19.32
CA LYS A 6 -12.70 6.30 -19.34
C LYS A 6 -11.77 6.20 -18.10
N THR A 7 -11.17 7.31 -17.69
CA THR A 7 -10.32 7.37 -16.49
C THR A 7 -11.13 7.09 -15.21
N LYS A 8 -12.34 7.64 -15.10
CA LYS A 8 -13.24 7.40 -13.97
C LYS A 8 -13.64 5.93 -13.88
N SER A 9 -13.96 5.28 -14.99
CA SER A 9 -14.28 3.85 -15.06
C SER A 9 -13.09 2.99 -14.63
N THR A 10 -11.87 3.32 -15.06
CA THR A 10 -10.64 2.58 -14.70
C THR A 10 -10.32 2.70 -13.20
N ILE A 11 -10.49 3.87 -12.61
CA ILE A 11 -10.28 4.07 -11.17
C ILE A 11 -11.29 3.25 -10.37
N LEU A 12 -12.57 3.29 -10.74
CA LEU A 12 -13.61 2.53 -10.05
C LEU A 12 -13.35 1.02 -10.14
N GLY A 13 -12.94 0.51 -11.31
CA GLY A 13 -12.58 -0.89 -11.47
C GLY A 13 -11.38 -1.29 -10.60
N ALA A 14 -10.33 -0.48 -10.53
CA ALA A 14 -9.19 -0.75 -9.65
C ALA A 14 -9.61 -0.79 -8.16
N ILE A 15 -10.52 0.11 -7.76
CA ILE A 15 -11.07 0.11 -6.39
C ILE A 15 -11.87 -1.17 -6.15
N GLU A 16 -12.67 -1.62 -7.11
CA GLU A 16 -13.47 -2.82 -7.00
C GLU A 16 -12.63 -4.10 -6.88
N ILE A 17 -11.58 -4.23 -7.70
CA ILE A 17 -10.61 -5.33 -7.59
C ILE A 17 -9.92 -5.31 -6.22
N THR A 18 -9.47 -4.16 -5.78
CA THR A 18 -8.88 -4.02 -4.43
C THR A 18 -9.88 -4.44 -3.35
N ARG A 19 -11.14 -4.01 -3.45
CA ARG A 19 -12.20 -4.36 -2.50
C ARG A 19 -12.49 -5.86 -2.49
N LYS A 20 -12.54 -6.51 -3.66
CA LYS A 20 -12.71 -7.96 -3.78
C LYS A 20 -11.60 -8.69 -3.04
N LEU A 21 -10.34 -8.38 -3.33
CA LEU A 21 -9.18 -9.02 -2.69
C LEU A 21 -9.14 -8.80 -1.18
N LEU A 22 -9.41 -7.59 -0.71
CA LEU A 22 -9.42 -7.30 0.73
C LEU A 22 -10.54 -8.00 1.50
N ASN A 23 -11.58 -8.46 0.81
CA ASN A 23 -12.66 -9.26 1.40
C ASN A 23 -12.44 -10.78 1.18
N ASP A 24 -11.44 -11.17 0.41
CA ASP A 24 -11.11 -12.57 0.18
C ASP A 24 -10.34 -13.16 1.38
N VAL A 25 -10.89 -14.22 1.94
CA VAL A 25 -10.30 -14.95 3.07
C VAL A 25 -8.98 -15.60 2.67
N MET A 26 -8.90 -16.18 1.48
CA MET A 26 -7.68 -16.82 0.99
C MET A 26 -6.56 -15.82 0.83
N PHE A 27 -6.85 -14.67 0.25
CA PHE A 27 -5.87 -13.57 0.17
C PHE A 27 -5.36 -13.14 1.56
N MET A 28 -6.24 -13.04 2.55
CA MET A 28 -5.85 -12.74 3.93
C MET A 28 -4.95 -13.83 4.51
N LEU A 29 -5.31 -15.10 4.34
CA LEU A 29 -4.56 -16.24 4.88
C LEU A 29 -3.14 -16.31 4.30
N GLU A 30 -2.98 -16.06 3.01
CA GLU A 30 -1.69 -16.07 2.31
C GLU A 30 -0.85 -14.81 2.58
N SER A 31 -1.49 -13.74 3.02
CA SER A 31 -0.87 -12.43 3.24
C SER A 31 -0.42 -12.19 4.68
N ARG A 32 -0.63 -13.10 5.59
CA ARG A 32 -0.19 -12.99 6.99
C ARG A 32 1.18 -13.65 7.20
N THR A 33 1.95 -13.14 8.14
CA THR A 33 3.28 -13.68 8.45
C THR A 33 3.24 -14.91 9.35
N LYS A 34 2.12 -15.16 10.07
CA LYS A 34 1.87 -16.36 10.89
C LYS A 34 0.40 -16.75 10.81
N GLU A 35 0.12 -18.03 10.89
CA GLU A 35 -1.23 -18.59 10.78
C GLU A 35 -2.22 -18.07 11.83
N THR A 36 -1.75 -17.70 13.00
CA THR A 36 -2.57 -17.18 14.11
C THR A 36 -2.97 -15.71 13.95
N TYR A 37 -2.41 -14.99 12.96
CA TYR A 37 -2.68 -13.58 12.79
C TYR A 37 -3.98 -13.32 12.04
N PHE A 38 -4.70 -12.27 12.45
CA PHE A 38 -5.98 -11.82 11.87
C PHE A 38 -7.13 -12.85 11.96
N THR A 39 -7.04 -13.85 12.85
CA THR A 39 -8.09 -14.85 13.04
C THR A 39 -9.27 -14.34 13.87
N ARG A 40 -9.08 -13.31 14.70
CA ARG A 40 -10.13 -12.73 15.55
C ARG A 40 -10.90 -11.66 14.79
N LYS A 41 -12.23 -11.82 14.65
CA LYS A 41 -13.11 -10.91 13.92
C LYS A 41 -13.25 -9.51 14.55
N GLU A 42 -13.20 -9.39 15.85
CA GLU A 42 -13.53 -8.17 16.61
C GLU A 42 -12.33 -7.25 16.91
N LYS A 43 -11.26 -7.32 16.14
CA LYS A 43 -10.14 -6.40 16.36
C LYS A 43 -10.37 -5.07 15.68
N LYS A 44 -10.12 -3.98 16.43
CA LYS A 44 -10.11 -2.59 15.92
C LYS A 44 -9.26 -2.47 14.64
N LEU A 45 -8.06 -3.06 14.60
CA LEU A 45 -7.21 -3.23 13.43
C LEU A 45 -7.33 -4.66 12.88
N ASN A 46 -8.29 -4.86 12.00
CA ASN A 46 -8.38 -6.07 11.20
C ASN A 46 -7.42 -6.00 9.98
N PHE A 47 -7.31 -7.10 9.25
CA PHE A 47 -6.45 -7.21 8.06
C PHE A 47 -6.74 -6.11 7.03
N LYS A 48 -8.00 -5.91 6.69
CA LYS A 48 -8.46 -4.93 5.71
C LYS A 48 -8.08 -3.50 6.09
N ASN A 49 -8.42 -3.08 7.32
CA ASN A 49 -8.12 -1.73 7.80
C ASN A 49 -6.61 -1.48 7.88
N THR A 50 -5.84 -2.50 8.24
CA THR A 50 -4.37 -2.39 8.31
C THR A 50 -3.77 -2.19 6.92
N ILE A 51 -4.24 -2.92 5.90
CA ILE A 51 -3.78 -2.72 4.51
C ILE A 51 -4.25 -1.36 3.98
N LEU A 52 -5.53 -1.00 4.14
CA LEU A 52 -6.06 0.27 3.64
C LEU A 52 -5.31 1.46 4.22
N PHE A 53 -5.02 1.44 5.53
CA PHE A 53 -4.22 2.49 6.14
C PHE A 53 -2.77 2.48 5.63
N SER A 54 -2.18 1.30 5.39
CA SER A 54 -0.82 1.20 4.83
C SER A 54 -0.71 1.73 3.40
N LEU A 55 -1.80 1.74 2.64
CA LEU A 55 -1.87 2.32 1.29
C LEU A 55 -2.11 3.84 1.33
N ASN A 56 -2.46 4.38 2.49
CA ASN A 56 -2.62 5.82 2.66
C ASN A 56 -1.25 6.50 2.75
N PHE A 57 -1.04 7.55 1.94
CA PHE A 57 0.19 8.34 2.01
C PHE A 57 0.15 9.23 3.25
N VAL A 58 0.96 8.89 4.25
CA VAL A 58 1.09 9.64 5.49
C VAL A 58 1.80 10.98 5.22
N LYS A 59 1.11 12.09 5.48
CA LYS A 59 1.63 13.46 5.31
C LYS A 59 1.86 14.17 6.64
N LYS A 60 1.11 13.77 7.66
CA LYS A 60 1.17 14.30 9.02
C LYS A 60 1.88 13.30 9.95
N SER A 61 1.87 13.54 11.26
CA SER A 61 2.32 12.53 12.21
C SER A 61 1.43 11.27 12.13
N LEU A 62 2.03 10.10 12.32
CA LEU A 62 1.34 8.82 12.19
C LEU A 62 0.09 8.72 13.08
N GLN A 63 0.09 9.31 14.28
CA GLN A 63 -1.06 9.30 15.18
C GLN A 63 -2.23 10.11 14.60
N ILE A 64 -1.95 11.33 14.12
CA ILE A 64 -2.98 12.18 13.51
C ILE A 64 -3.60 11.51 12.28
N GLU A 65 -2.78 10.89 11.44
CA GLU A 65 -3.28 10.18 10.25
C GLU A 65 -4.13 8.95 10.62
N LEU A 66 -3.79 8.25 11.72
CA LEU A 66 -4.62 7.16 12.23
C LEU A 66 -5.98 7.66 12.71
N ASP A 67 -5.99 8.73 13.47
CA ASP A 67 -7.22 9.32 14.00
C ASP A 67 -8.09 9.84 12.83
N ASP A 68 -7.52 10.63 11.90
CA ASP A 68 -8.19 11.10 10.69
C ASP A 68 -8.75 9.95 9.81
N PHE A 69 -8.04 8.81 9.74
CA PHE A 69 -8.47 7.65 8.97
C PHE A 69 -9.69 6.97 9.59
N PHE A 70 -9.68 6.75 10.90
CA PHE A 70 -10.82 6.10 11.57
C PHE A 70 -12.05 7.02 11.64
N ASP A 71 -11.86 8.33 11.78
CA ASP A 71 -12.95 9.31 11.73
C ASP A 71 -13.67 9.30 10.38
N LYS A 72 -12.93 9.21 9.26
CA LYS A 72 -13.52 9.11 7.90
C LYS A 72 -14.40 7.87 7.70
N PHE A 73 -14.19 6.82 8.46
CA PHE A 73 -15.01 5.61 8.40
C PHE A 73 -16.12 5.58 9.46
N ASN A 74 -16.41 6.69 10.14
CA ASN A 74 -17.34 6.78 11.27
C ASN A 74 -17.01 5.79 12.39
N LEU A 75 -15.72 5.55 12.61
CA LEU A 75 -15.19 4.68 13.65
C LEU A 75 -14.43 5.49 14.71
N SER A 76 -14.86 6.72 14.97
CA SER A 76 -14.25 7.67 15.92
C SER A 76 -14.14 7.14 17.35
N GLU A 77 -15.00 6.20 17.74
CA GLU A 77 -14.88 5.49 19.03
C GLU A 77 -13.65 4.56 19.12
N ILE A 78 -13.00 4.30 17.97
CA ILE A 78 -11.84 3.42 17.87
C ILE A 78 -10.56 4.23 17.94
N SER A 79 -10.02 4.42 19.14
CA SER A 79 -8.66 4.95 19.28
C SER A 79 -7.62 3.85 19.06
N ILE A 80 -6.69 4.07 18.14
CA ILE A 80 -5.57 3.18 17.81
C ILE A 80 -4.27 3.95 17.97
N SER A 81 -3.38 3.45 18.82
CA SER A 81 -2.06 4.05 18.95
C SER A 81 -1.14 3.69 17.78
N LYS A 82 -0.17 4.58 17.48
CA LYS A 82 0.89 4.32 16.49
C LYS A 82 1.65 3.02 16.76
N GLN A 83 1.84 2.62 18.02
CA GLN A 83 2.45 1.35 18.40
C GLN A 83 1.56 0.16 18.04
N GLY A 84 0.25 0.27 18.29
CA GLY A 84 -0.75 -0.74 17.93
C GLY A 84 -0.80 -0.96 16.41
N TYR A 85 -0.79 0.11 15.63
CA TYR A 85 -0.70 0.01 14.18
C TYR A 85 0.62 -0.61 13.73
N SER A 86 1.76 -0.18 14.26
CA SER A 86 3.08 -0.74 13.91
C SER A 86 3.15 -2.24 14.18
N ALA A 87 2.60 -2.69 15.32
CA ALA A 87 2.48 -4.11 15.64
C ALA A 87 1.54 -4.88 14.69
N ALA A 88 0.44 -4.27 14.25
CA ALA A 88 -0.48 -4.88 13.27
C ALA A 88 0.16 -4.97 11.89
N ARG A 89 0.85 -3.92 11.42
CA ARG A 89 1.55 -3.89 10.14
C ARG A 89 2.59 -5.00 10.00
N LYS A 90 3.36 -5.28 11.07
CA LYS A 90 4.37 -6.37 11.09
C LYS A 90 3.76 -7.76 10.88
N LYS A 91 2.45 -7.92 11.04
CA LYS A 91 1.74 -9.19 10.82
C LYS A 91 1.38 -9.44 9.36
N ILE A 92 1.50 -8.43 8.51
CA ILE A 92 1.23 -8.52 7.08
C ILE A 92 2.53 -8.80 6.35
N SER A 93 2.50 -9.80 5.47
CA SER A 93 3.61 -10.09 4.57
C SER A 93 3.73 -8.99 3.50
N PRO A 94 4.91 -8.49 3.15
CA PRO A 94 5.10 -7.58 2.02
C PRO A 94 4.55 -8.12 0.70
N LEU A 95 4.49 -9.43 0.53
CA LEU A 95 3.91 -10.08 -0.65
C LEU A 95 2.42 -9.74 -0.86
N ALA A 96 1.69 -9.34 0.19
CA ALA A 96 0.32 -8.86 0.06
C ALA A 96 0.21 -7.67 -0.90
N PHE A 97 1.11 -6.71 -0.78
CA PHE A 97 1.14 -5.53 -1.64
C PHE A 97 1.56 -5.85 -3.07
N VAL A 98 2.48 -6.80 -3.24
CA VAL A 98 2.87 -7.31 -4.57
C VAL A 98 1.68 -8.00 -5.25
N LYS A 99 0.92 -8.83 -4.53
CA LYS A 99 -0.29 -9.50 -5.05
C LYS A 99 -1.37 -8.49 -5.42
N LEU A 100 -1.64 -7.49 -4.57
CA LEU A 100 -2.57 -6.40 -4.87
C LEU A 100 -2.19 -5.65 -6.14
N SER A 101 -0.93 -5.24 -6.25
CA SER A 101 -0.40 -4.55 -7.44
C SER A 101 -0.55 -5.41 -8.69
N LYS A 102 -0.15 -6.68 -8.65
CA LYS A 102 -0.27 -7.61 -9.77
C LYS A 102 -1.73 -7.80 -10.21
N ALA A 103 -2.65 -7.94 -9.28
CA ALA A 103 -4.06 -8.13 -9.59
C ALA A 103 -4.65 -6.92 -10.31
N ILE A 104 -4.33 -5.69 -9.87
CA ILE A 104 -4.77 -4.45 -10.52
C ILE A 104 -4.15 -4.32 -11.91
N ILE A 105 -2.85 -4.63 -12.04
CA ILE A 105 -2.13 -4.56 -13.32
C ILE A 105 -2.71 -5.57 -14.30
N ASN A 106 -2.90 -6.83 -13.90
CA ASN A 106 -3.46 -7.87 -14.76
C ASN A 106 -4.85 -7.48 -15.23
N TRP A 107 -5.74 -7.13 -14.29
CA TRP A 107 -7.08 -6.65 -14.63
C TRP A 107 -7.05 -5.49 -15.64
N TYR A 108 -6.18 -4.49 -15.41
CA TYR A 108 -6.09 -3.35 -16.31
C TYR A 108 -5.71 -3.77 -17.74
N TYR A 109 -4.77 -4.68 -17.90
CA TYR A 109 -4.31 -5.12 -19.22
C TYR A 109 -5.20 -6.16 -19.88
N GLU A 110 -5.99 -6.91 -19.12
CA GLU A 110 -6.93 -7.90 -19.65
C GLU A 110 -8.26 -7.25 -20.08
N GLU A 111 -8.80 -6.35 -19.27
CA GLU A 111 -10.13 -5.80 -19.47
C GLU A 111 -10.15 -4.42 -20.14
N ASN A 112 -9.03 -3.73 -20.23
CA ASN A 112 -8.98 -2.38 -20.76
C ASN A 112 -8.15 -2.27 -22.03
N SER A 113 -8.70 -1.55 -23.03
CA SER A 113 -7.91 -1.17 -24.19
C SER A 113 -6.86 -0.12 -23.79
N PHE A 114 -5.60 -0.40 -24.02
CA PHE A 114 -4.48 0.52 -23.81
C PHE A 114 -3.73 0.77 -25.11
N LYS A 115 -3.03 1.91 -25.19
CA LYS A 115 -2.26 2.25 -26.37
C LYS A 115 -0.97 1.45 -26.42
N THR A 116 -0.67 0.88 -27.59
CA THR A 116 0.61 0.24 -27.87
C THR A 116 1.37 1.06 -28.91
N TYR A 117 2.68 0.94 -28.90
CA TYR A 117 3.55 1.47 -29.95
C TYR A 117 4.19 0.30 -30.68
N ARG A 118 3.88 0.13 -31.97
CA ARG A 118 4.34 -1.00 -32.81
C ARG A 118 4.10 -2.37 -32.16
N GLY A 119 2.96 -2.56 -31.49
CA GLY A 119 2.61 -3.80 -30.78
C GLY A 119 3.22 -3.96 -29.39
N PHE A 120 4.10 -3.06 -28.96
CA PHE A 120 4.75 -3.11 -27.63
C PHE A 120 4.06 -2.19 -26.63
N ARG A 121 4.07 -2.58 -25.34
CA ARG A 121 3.67 -1.71 -24.24
C ARG A 121 4.75 -0.68 -23.99
N LEU A 122 4.38 0.60 -23.96
CA LEU A 122 5.30 1.65 -23.54
C LEU A 122 5.22 1.79 -22.02
N CYS A 123 6.34 1.53 -21.35
CA CYS A 123 6.48 1.73 -19.92
C CYS A 123 7.46 2.89 -19.68
N ALA A 124 7.04 3.90 -18.94
CA ALA A 124 7.92 4.91 -18.40
C ALA A 124 8.32 4.50 -16.97
N ILE A 125 9.64 4.43 -16.72
CA ILE A 125 10.18 4.14 -15.39
C ILE A 125 10.79 5.43 -14.88
N ASP A 126 10.22 5.97 -13.81
CA ASP A 126 10.77 7.12 -13.10
C ASP A 126 11.53 6.63 -11.85
N GLY A 127 12.67 7.26 -11.59
CA GLY A 127 13.48 6.96 -10.42
C GLY A 127 13.01 7.77 -9.21
N SER A 128 12.33 7.12 -8.27
CA SER A 128 12.00 7.72 -6.97
C SER A 128 13.07 7.41 -5.94
N VAL A 129 13.40 8.39 -5.09
CA VAL A 129 14.32 8.22 -3.97
C VAL A 129 13.53 8.28 -2.68
N LEU A 130 13.54 7.17 -1.93
CA LEU A 130 12.94 7.10 -0.60
C LEU A 130 14.01 7.39 0.45
N GLN A 131 13.74 8.36 1.31
CA GLN A 131 14.53 8.54 2.52
C GLN A 131 14.09 7.50 3.54
N ILE A 132 15.04 6.68 3.99
CA ILE A 132 14.82 5.64 4.98
C ILE A 132 15.52 6.02 6.29
N PRO A 133 15.19 5.39 7.43
CA PRO A 133 15.88 5.62 8.70
C PRO A 133 17.39 5.46 8.53
N ASP A 134 18.15 6.38 9.14
CA ASP A 134 19.60 6.44 8.98
C ASP A 134 20.29 5.51 9.99
N THR A 135 20.23 4.19 9.71
CA THR A 135 20.92 3.15 10.47
C THR A 135 22.10 2.60 9.69
N GLU A 136 23.11 2.11 10.38
CA GLU A 136 24.29 1.52 9.75
C GLU A 136 23.93 0.34 8.84
N GLU A 137 23.00 -0.50 9.27
CA GLU A 137 22.51 -1.66 8.54
C GLU A 137 21.85 -1.25 7.20
N LEU A 138 20.99 -0.24 7.22
CA LEU A 138 20.33 0.28 6.02
C LEU A 138 21.30 1.02 5.09
N ARG A 139 22.29 1.71 5.63
CA ARG A 139 23.36 2.32 4.83
C ARG A 139 24.18 1.28 4.09
N ASN A 140 24.53 0.19 4.75
CA ASN A 140 25.31 -0.90 4.15
C ASN A 140 24.51 -1.63 3.06
N TYR A 141 23.22 -1.77 3.24
CA TYR A 141 22.34 -2.46 2.27
C TYR A 141 21.97 -1.59 1.06
N PHE A 142 21.57 -0.34 1.29
CA PHE A 142 21.03 0.54 0.24
C PHE A 142 22.02 1.62 -0.24
N GLY A 143 23.13 1.81 0.43
CA GLY A 143 24.11 2.85 0.13
C GLY A 143 23.73 4.24 0.68
N TYR A 144 24.54 5.21 0.31
CA TYR A 144 24.40 6.59 0.78
C TYR A 144 23.81 7.52 -0.27
N GLY A 145 22.93 8.42 0.17
CA GLY A 145 22.66 9.65 -0.57
C GLY A 145 23.51 10.80 -0.05
N LYS A 146 24.30 11.43 -0.89
CA LYS A 146 25.05 12.65 -0.52
C LYS A 146 24.20 13.88 -0.86
N ASN A 147 23.86 14.69 0.14
CA ASN A 147 23.52 16.10 -0.03
C ASN A 147 24.67 16.93 0.50
N HIS A 148 24.82 18.16 -0.01
CA HIS A 148 25.95 19.06 0.32
C HIS A 148 26.23 19.26 1.83
N LYS A 149 25.35 18.86 2.72
CA LYS A 149 25.50 19.06 4.18
C LYS A 149 25.32 17.80 5.05
N LYS A 150 24.70 16.71 4.57
CA LYS A 150 24.49 15.46 5.34
C LYS A 150 24.38 14.25 4.40
N SER A 151 25.01 13.14 4.78
CA SER A 151 24.76 11.84 4.13
C SER A 151 23.66 11.11 4.88
N TYR A 152 22.75 10.46 4.19
CA TYR A 152 21.68 9.64 4.75
C TYR A 152 21.42 8.41 3.88
N ALA A 153 20.87 7.37 4.49
CA ALA A 153 20.53 6.15 3.78
C ALA A 153 19.39 6.42 2.76
N ARG A 154 19.53 5.90 1.54
CA ARG A 154 18.55 6.03 0.47
C ARG A 154 18.29 4.70 -0.21
N ALA A 155 17.01 4.36 -0.40
CA ALA A 155 16.59 3.32 -1.31
C ALA A 155 16.20 3.93 -2.67
N ARG A 156 16.63 3.32 -3.78
CA ARG A 156 16.24 3.66 -5.15
C ARG A 156 15.42 2.53 -5.74
#